data_d1eec3fbd10b6037e2abda92c558acfc
#
_entry.id   d1eec3fbd10b6037e2abda92c558acfc
#
_cell.length_a   1.000
_cell.length_b   1.000
_cell.length_c   1.000
_cell.angle_alpha   90.00
_cell.angle_beta   90.00
_cell.angle_gamma   90.00
#
_symmetry.space_group_name_H-M   'P 1'
#
loop_
_entity.id
_entity.type
_entity.pdbx_description
1 polymer ?
#
loop_
_entity_poly.entity_id
_entity_poly.type
_entity_poly.pdbx_seq_one_letter_code
_entity_poly.pdbx_strand_id
1 'polypeptide(L)'
;WARHGAGHTRVFDEQVAWLATQCSKKAVTELMRIAWRSVGSIIARVWADVEAVHDRFAGLRRIGIDEISYKRGFKFLTVVVDHDSGAVVWAAPGRDRATLAGFFDALGEQRCAQITHVSADGADWIQDVVTARCPTAVRCADPFHVVRWATDALDTVRRDAWNTARRAPGGSVGRGYSHGRHQQIATGHARALKRARWALWKNPENLTTAQQAKLTWIATNDPCLHRAYLLKEGLRLVFQLPYDEAVHALDAWISWARRSRIDAFVQLQRKIVKHRGSILASIQASLSNGRIESVNTK
;
A
#
# COMPACT_ATOMS: atom_id res chain seq x y z
N TRP A 1 -24.03 -31.94 -17.21
CA TRP A 1 -22.77 -32.39 -17.82
C TRP A 1 -21.95 -31.18 -18.30
N ALA A 2 -22.40 -30.41 -19.25
CA ALA A 2 -21.77 -29.14 -19.69
C ALA A 2 -22.73 -27.97 -19.49
N ARG A 3 -22.19 -26.73 -19.35
CA ARG A 3 -22.98 -25.49 -19.38
C ARG A 3 -23.48 -25.24 -20.80
N HIS A 4 -24.61 -24.57 -20.95
CA HIS A 4 -25.14 -24.22 -22.27
C HIS A 4 -24.11 -23.39 -23.06
N GLY A 5 -23.84 -23.76 -24.31
CA GLY A 5 -22.85 -23.10 -25.16
C GLY A 5 -21.38 -23.30 -24.75
N ALA A 6 -21.08 -24.17 -23.78
CA ALA A 6 -19.71 -24.46 -23.36
C ALA A 6 -19.12 -25.63 -24.17
N GLY A 7 -17.88 -25.48 -24.64
CA GLY A 7 -17.12 -26.54 -25.30
C GLY A 7 -16.48 -27.56 -24.33
N HIS A 8 -16.71 -27.40 -23.02
CA HIS A 8 -16.09 -28.22 -21.97
C HIS A 8 -17.11 -28.65 -20.91
N THR A 9 -16.79 -29.71 -20.16
CA THR A 9 -17.62 -30.15 -19.04
C THR A 9 -17.61 -29.16 -17.88
N ARG A 10 -18.61 -29.23 -17.01
CA ARG A 10 -18.69 -28.38 -15.82
C ARG A 10 -17.47 -28.58 -14.90
N VAL A 11 -17.09 -29.83 -14.67
CA VAL A 11 -15.92 -30.19 -13.86
C VAL A 11 -14.64 -29.61 -14.44
N PHE A 12 -14.47 -29.67 -15.77
CA PHE A 12 -13.31 -29.07 -16.43
C PHE A 12 -13.26 -27.55 -16.24
N ASP A 13 -14.40 -26.86 -16.44
CA ASP A 13 -14.50 -25.42 -16.24
C ASP A 13 -14.16 -25.04 -14.78
N GLU A 14 -14.67 -25.77 -13.79
CA GLU A 14 -14.39 -25.56 -12.36
C GLU A 14 -12.91 -25.79 -12.02
N GLN A 15 -12.28 -26.80 -12.59
CA GLN A 15 -10.87 -27.08 -12.44
C GLN A 15 -10.00 -25.95 -13.04
N VAL A 16 -10.34 -25.45 -14.23
CA VAL A 16 -9.65 -24.32 -14.84
C VAL A 16 -9.81 -23.07 -13.99
N ALA A 17 -11.00 -22.77 -13.49
CA ALA A 17 -11.26 -21.63 -12.64
C ALA A 17 -10.47 -21.73 -11.32
N TRP A 18 -10.42 -22.90 -10.70
CA TRP A 18 -9.63 -23.14 -9.50
C TRP A 18 -8.13 -22.95 -9.77
N LEU A 19 -7.58 -23.54 -10.84
CA LEU A 19 -6.18 -23.38 -11.22
C LEU A 19 -5.81 -21.90 -11.46
N ALA A 20 -6.72 -21.12 -12.01
CA ALA A 20 -6.49 -19.69 -12.23
C ALA A 20 -6.34 -18.88 -10.93
N THR A 21 -6.78 -19.41 -9.79
CA THR A 21 -6.53 -18.83 -8.46
C THR A 21 -5.18 -19.25 -7.87
N GLN A 22 -4.61 -20.37 -8.35
CA GLN A 22 -3.39 -20.97 -7.79
C GLN A 22 -2.12 -20.59 -8.59
N CYS A 23 -2.26 -20.39 -9.90
CA CYS A 23 -1.10 -20.13 -10.76
C CYS A 23 -1.40 -19.12 -11.88
N SER A 24 -0.36 -18.70 -12.60
CA SER A 24 -0.51 -17.74 -13.68
C SER A 24 -1.40 -18.28 -14.81
N LYS A 25 -2.15 -17.39 -15.46
CA LYS A 25 -2.99 -17.75 -16.62
C LYS A 25 -2.20 -18.47 -17.72
N LYS A 26 -0.90 -18.17 -17.89
CA LYS A 26 0.00 -18.88 -18.81
C LYS A 26 0.16 -20.34 -18.39
N ALA A 27 0.44 -20.61 -17.13
CA ALA A 27 0.57 -21.96 -16.61
C ALA A 27 -0.75 -22.75 -16.80
N VAL A 28 -1.91 -22.12 -16.55
CA VAL A 28 -3.21 -22.75 -16.81
C VAL A 28 -3.37 -23.14 -18.29
N THR A 29 -2.99 -22.27 -19.24
CA THR A 29 -3.08 -22.62 -20.67
C THR A 29 -2.20 -23.80 -21.04
N GLU A 30 -1.01 -23.90 -20.48
CA GLU A 30 -0.06 -24.98 -20.73
C GLU A 30 -0.54 -26.31 -20.09
N LEU A 31 -0.97 -26.28 -18.83
CA LEU A 31 -1.44 -27.46 -18.10
C LEU A 31 -2.72 -28.05 -18.70
N MET A 32 -3.69 -27.18 -18.99
CA MET A 32 -5.02 -27.61 -19.44
C MET A 32 -5.11 -27.69 -20.96
N ARG A 33 -4.06 -27.34 -21.69
CA ARG A 33 -3.98 -27.34 -23.17
C ARG A 33 -5.11 -26.57 -23.84
N ILE A 34 -5.45 -25.39 -23.32
CA ILE A 34 -6.50 -24.51 -23.83
C ILE A 34 -5.96 -23.16 -24.24
N ALA A 35 -6.66 -22.47 -25.13
CA ALA A 35 -6.27 -21.15 -25.57
C ALA A 35 -6.39 -20.11 -24.43
N TRP A 36 -5.55 -19.11 -24.45
CA TRP A 36 -5.57 -17.99 -23.48
C TRP A 36 -6.96 -17.33 -23.33
N ARG A 37 -7.68 -17.17 -24.46
CA ARG A 37 -9.03 -16.61 -24.44
C ARG A 37 -10.03 -17.54 -23.74
N SER A 38 -9.89 -18.85 -23.92
CA SER A 38 -10.78 -19.84 -23.31
C SER A 38 -10.73 -19.80 -21.77
N VAL A 39 -9.54 -19.59 -21.17
CA VAL A 39 -9.41 -19.45 -19.71
C VAL A 39 -10.30 -18.32 -19.20
N GLY A 40 -10.26 -17.12 -19.83
CA GLY A 40 -11.10 -16.01 -19.42
C GLY A 40 -12.60 -16.28 -19.55
N SER A 41 -13.02 -16.90 -20.64
CA SER A 41 -14.43 -17.27 -20.87
C SER A 41 -14.93 -18.33 -19.86
N ILE A 42 -14.08 -19.29 -19.53
CA ILE A 42 -14.38 -20.31 -18.52
C ILE A 42 -14.55 -19.68 -17.15
N ILE A 43 -13.59 -18.83 -16.72
CA ILE A 43 -13.69 -18.12 -15.45
C ILE A 43 -14.98 -17.30 -15.37
N ALA A 44 -15.33 -16.56 -16.43
CA ALA A 44 -16.55 -15.76 -16.46
C ALA A 44 -17.82 -16.62 -16.31
N ARG A 45 -17.87 -17.81 -16.93
CA ARG A 45 -19.02 -18.74 -16.79
C ARG A 45 -19.11 -19.32 -15.39
N VAL A 46 -17.99 -19.78 -14.83
CA VAL A 46 -17.97 -20.31 -13.44
C VAL A 46 -18.35 -19.22 -12.46
N TRP A 47 -17.86 -18.01 -12.66
CA TRP A 47 -18.20 -16.85 -11.82
C TRP A 47 -19.71 -16.56 -11.87
N ALA A 48 -20.32 -16.56 -13.06
CA ALA A 48 -21.75 -16.31 -13.22
C ALA A 48 -22.60 -17.36 -12.46
N ASP A 49 -22.19 -18.63 -12.48
CA ASP A 49 -22.88 -19.67 -11.69
C ASP A 49 -22.75 -19.45 -10.19
N VAL A 50 -21.56 -19.06 -9.72
CA VAL A 50 -21.31 -18.77 -8.30
C VAL A 50 -22.11 -17.55 -7.87
N GLU A 51 -22.10 -16.48 -8.67
CA GLU A 51 -22.79 -15.23 -8.38
C GLU A 51 -24.33 -15.41 -8.34
N ALA A 52 -24.87 -16.35 -9.13
CA ALA A 52 -26.31 -16.66 -9.13
C ALA A 52 -26.81 -17.31 -7.83
N VAL A 53 -25.93 -18.00 -7.08
CA VAL A 53 -26.28 -18.74 -5.87
C VAL A 53 -25.65 -18.20 -4.58
N HIS A 54 -24.67 -17.33 -4.71
CA HIS A 54 -23.90 -16.81 -3.60
C HIS A 54 -23.98 -15.28 -3.51
N ASP A 55 -24.58 -14.79 -2.43
CA ASP A 55 -24.62 -13.36 -2.15
C ASP A 55 -23.26 -12.89 -1.57
N ARG A 56 -22.42 -12.32 -2.44
CA ARG A 56 -21.09 -11.83 -2.06
C ARG A 56 -21.10 -10.71 -1.02
N PHE A 57 -22.25 -10.08 -0.78
CA PHE A 57 -22.43 -9.03 0.22
C PHE A 57 -23.07 -9.53 1.52
N ALA A 58 -23.38 -10.82 1.62
CA ALA A 58 -23.99 -11.38 2.81
C ALA A 58 -23.07 -11.21 4.03
N GLY A 59 -23.61 -10.63 5.10
CA GLY A 59 -22.87 -10.44 6.36
C GLY A 59 -21.76 -9.40 6.34
N LEU A 60 -21.61 -8.62 5.26
CA LEU A 60 -20.56 -7.61 5.13
C LEU A 60 -20.68 -6.52 6.19
N ARG A 61 -19.62 -6.36 7.00
CA ARG A 61 -19.56 -5.41 8.13
C ARG A 61 -18.34 -4.51 8.11
N ARG A 62 -17.18 -5.06 7.78
CA ARG A 62 -15.89 -4.37 7.81
C ARG A 62 -15.25 -4.45 6.44
N ILE A 63 -15.15 -3.31 5.76
CA ILE A 63 -14.65 -3.26 4.39
C ILE A 63 -13.33 -2.53 4.26
N GLY A 64 -12.50 -3.00 3.33
CA GLY A 64 -11.29 -2.32 2.87
C GLY A 64 -11.48 -1.84 1.44
N ILE A 65 -11.14 -0.59 1.17
CA ILE A 65 -11.18 0.02 -0.16
C ILE A 65 -9.75 0.32 -0.58
N ASP A 66 -9.35 -0.15 -1.76
CA ASP A 66 -8.03 0.11 -2.33
C ASP A 66 -8.09 0.29 -3.85
N GLU A 67 -7.04 0.86 -4.41
CA GLU A 67 -6.91 1.15 -5.84
C GLU A 67 -5.71 0.43 -6.43
N ILE A 68 -5.97 -0.49 -7.35
CA ILE A 68 -4.96 -1.32 -7.98
C ILE A 68 -4.65 -0.82 -9.40
N SER A 69 -3.40 -0.50 -9.70
CA SER A 69 -2.96 -0.25 -11.07
C SER A 69 -2.74 -1.57 -11.80
N TYR A 70 -3.57 -1.89 -12.79
CA TYR A 70 -3.52 -3.19 -13.49
C TYR A 70 -2.97 -3.14 -14.93
N LYS A 71 -2.79 -1.94 -15.47
CA LYS A 71 -2.22 -1.74 -16.82
C LYS A 71 -1.37 -0.48 -16.90
N ARG A 72 -0.40 -0.47 -17.82
CA ARG A 72 0.32 0.75 -18.20
C ARG A 72 -0.66 1.82 -18.70
N GLY A 73 -0.36 3.10 -18.46
CA GLY A 73 -1.21 4.24 -18.84
C GLY A 73 -2.25 4.60 -17.78
N PHE A 74 -1.92 4.43 -16.50
CA PHE A 74 -2.75 4.88 -15.36
C PHE A 74 -4.16 4.28 -15.34
N LYS A 75 -4.29 2.99 -15.70
CA LYS A 75 -5.57 2.27 -15.57
C LYS A 75 -5.65 1.61 -14.19
N PHE A 76 -6.66 2.01 -13.44
CA PHE A 76 -6.90 1.55 -12.09
C PHE A 76 -8.16 0.70 -12.00
N LEU A 77 -8.18 -0.19 -11.02
CA LEU A 77 -9.36 -0.84 -10.48
C LEU A 77 -9.58 -0.34 -9.07
N THR A 78 -10.78 0.10 -8.74
CA THR A 78 -11.20 0.22 -7.36
C THR A 78 -11.66 -1.14 -6.88
N VAL A 79 -11.11 -1.62 -5.78
CA VAL A 79 -11.36 -2.94 -5.20
C VAL A 79 -11.91 -2.77 -3.80
N VAL A 80 -12.94 -3.57 -3.47
CA VAL A 80 -13.47 -3.66 -2.12
C VAL A 80 -13.31 -5.07 -1.59
N VAL A 81 -12.74 -5.18 -0.40
CA VAL A 81 -12.56 -6.45 0.31
C VAL A 81 -13.38 -6.49 1.57
N ASP A 82 -13.80 -7.67 1.94
CA ASP A 82 -14.30 -7.97 3.27
C ASP A 82 -13.14 -8.29 4.20
N HIS A 83 -12.97 -7.55 5.28
CA HIS A 83 -11.90 -7.79 6.25
C HIS A 83 -12.11 -9.06 7.06
N ASP A 84 -13.35 -9.50 7.24
CA ASP A 84 -13.66 -10.67 8.05
C ASP A 84 -13.33 -11.97 7.33
N SER A 85 -13.69 -12.09 6.06
CA SER A 85 -13.36 -13.25 5.23
C SER A 85 -12.03 -13.11 4.48
N GLY A 86 -11.56 -11.88 4.25
CA GLY A 86 -10.42 -11.55 3.38
C GLY A 86 -10.72 -11.70 1.89
N ALA A 87 -11.99 -11.82 1.51
CA ALA A 87 -12.42 -11.97 0.13
C ALA A 87 -12.58 -10.62 -0.57
N VAL A 88 -12.26 -10.58 -1.87
CA VAL A 88 -12.66 -9.46 -2.74
C VAL A 88 -14.14 -9.59 -3.02
N VAL A 89 -14.94 -8.64 -2.54
CA VAL A 89 -16.39 -8.65 -2.70
C VAL A 89 -16.86 -7.81 -3.89
N TRP A 90 -16.04 -6.84 -4.34
CA TRP A 90 -16.36 -6.03 -5.49
C TRP A 90 -15.10 -5.44 -6.13
N ALA A 91 -15.13 -5.26 -7.45
CA ALA A 91 -14.11 -4.53 -8.18
C ALA A 91 -14.69 -3.92 -9.45
N ALA A 92 -14.26 -2.70 -9.79
CA ALA A 92 -14.62 -2.06 -11.05
C ALA A 92 -13.48 -1.20 -11.60
N PRO A 93 -13.39 -1.05 -12.94
CA PRO A 93 -12.46 -0.12 -13.57
C PRO A 93 -12.79 1.33 -13.19
N GLY A 94 -11.79 2.06 -12.75
CA GLY A 94 -11.89 3.46 -12.39
C GLY A 94 -11.17 3.76 -11.07
N ARG A 95 -11.01 5.06 -10.81
CA ARG A 95 -10.40 5.62 -9.59
C ARG A 95 -11.03 6.98 -9.34
N ASP A 96 -12.34 7.00 -9.12
CA ASP A 96 -13.10 8.22 -8.94
C ASP A 96 -14.33 8.00 -8.07
N ARG A 97 -15.00 9.11 -7.72
CA ARG A 97 -16.20 9.12 -6.89
C ARG A 97 -17.33 8.25 -7.47
N ALA A 98 -17.52 8.30 -8.80
CA ALA A 98 -18.59 7.57 -9.46
C ALA A 98 -18.37 6.07 -9.40
N THR A 99 -17.12 5.61 -9.62
CA THR A 99 -16.74 4.20 -9.49
C THR A 99 -17.03 3.69 -8.08
N LEU A 100 -16.60 4.41 -7.04
CA LEU A 100 -16.83 3.98 -5.66
C LEU A 100 -18.32 4.08 -5.27
N ALA A 101 -19.05 5.09 -5.75
CA ALA A 101 -20.49 5.18 -5.54
C ALA A 101 -21.23 3.97 -6.12
N GLY A 102 -20.80 3.47 -7.28
CA GLY A 102 -21.33 2.25 -7.91
C GLY A 102 -21.22 1.00 -7.03
N PHE A 103 -20.20 0.89 -6.18
CA PHE A 103 -20.13 -0.17 -5.17
C PHE A 103 -21.25 -0.03 -4.14
N PHE A 104 -21.45 1.17 -3.58
CA PHE A 104 -22.49 1.39 -2.57
C PHE A 104 -23.89 1.28 -3.14
N ASP A 105 -24.09 1.66 -4.42
CA ASP A 105 -25.36 1.44 -5.12
C ASP A 105 -25.65 -0.05 -5.28
N ALA A 106 -24.63 -0.86 -5.63
CA ALA A 106 -24.76 -2.31 -5.72
C ALA A 106 -24.98 -2.98 -4.35
N LEU A 107 -24.39 -2.43 -3.28
CA LEU A 107 -24.55 -2.93 -1.91
C LEU A 107 -25.98 -2.68 -1.40
N GLY A 108 -26.57 -1.53 -1.74
CA GLY A 108 -27.88 -1.11 -1.29
C GLY A 108 -27.88 -0.44 0.09
N GLU A 109 -28.84 0.45 0.30
CA GLU A 109 -28.91 1.32 1.47
C GLU A 109 -28.97 0.55 2.80
N GLN A 110 -29.78 -0.52 2.87
CA GLN A 110 -29.91 -1.33 4.08
C GLN A 110 -28.58 -1.96 4.51
N ARG A 111 -27.77 -2.43 3.56
CA ARG A 111 -26.47 -3.02 3.86
C ARG A 111 -25.41 -1.94 4.12
N CYS A 112 -25.49 -0.79 3.47
CA CYS A 112 -24.64 0.36 3.78
C CYS A 112 -24.78 0.77 5.26
N ALA A 113 -26.00 0.79 5.80
CA ALA A 113 -26.24 1.05 7.22
C ALA A 113 -25.67 0.00 8.17
N GLN A 114 -25.35 -1.19 7.69
CA GLN A 114 -24.75 -2.28 8.47
C GLN A 114 -23.22 -2.25 8.48
N ILE A 115 -22.58 -1.47 7.63
CA ILE A 115 -21.13 -1.32 7.60
C ILE A 115 -20.67 -0.61 8.87
N THR A 116 -19.83 -1.26 9.64
CA THR A 116 -19.30 -0.74 10.92
C THR A 116 -17.94 -0.08 10.78
N HIS A 117 -17.07 -0.60 9.89
CA HIS A 117 -15.73 -0.07 9.69
C HIS A 117 -15.38 -0.01 8.20
N VAL A 118 -14.71 1.07 7.82
CA VAL A 118 -14.18 1.25 6.46
C VAL A 118 -12.72 1.65 6.53
N SER A 119 -11.83 0.79 6.03
CA SER A 119 -10.43 1.13 5.84
C SER A 119 -10.17 1.58 4.40
N ALA A 120 -9.43 2.66 4.24
CA ALA A 120 -9.09 3.19 2.92
C ALA A 120 -7.81 4.03 2.97
N ASP A 121 -7.25 4.36 1.80
CA ASP A 121 -6.28 5.45 1.68
C ASP A 121 -6.91 6.78 2.18
N GLY A 122 -6.06 7.67 2.68
CA GLY A 122 -6.49 8.98 3.21
C GLY A 122 -6.90 10.00 2.14
N ALA A 123 -7.41 9.57 1.00
CA ALA A 123 -7.90 10.45 -0.06
C ALA A 123 -9.25 11.09 0.34
N ASP A 124 -9.33 12.42 0.30
CA ASP A 124 -10.52 13.16 0.74
C ASP A 124 -11.78 12.74 -0.05
N TRP A 125 -11.67 12.42 -1.36
CA TRP A 125 -12.81 12.01 -2.17
C TRP A 125 -13.40 10.65 -1.75
N ILE A 126 -12.58 9.70 -1.29
CA ILE A 126 -13.06 8.41 -0.73
C ILE A 126 -13.83 8.70 0.57
N GLN A 127 -13.24 9.57 1.39
CA GLN A 127 -13.85 9.99 2.63
C GLN A 127 -15.25 10.58 2.43
N ASP A 128 -15.42 11.45 1.44
CA ASP A 128 -16.69 12.09 1.15
C ASP A 128 -17.77 11.06 0.75
N VAL A 129 -17.42 10.13 -0.15
CA VAL A 129 -18.34 9.07 -0.59
C VAL A 129 -18.73 8.16 0.57
N VAL A 130 -17.76 7.72 1.38
CA VAL A 130 -18.01 6.86 2.55
C VAL A 130 -18.87 7.58 3.58
N THR A 131 -18.65 8.89 3.83
CA THR A 131 -19.48 9.66 4.76
C THR A 131 -20.93 9.75 4.30
N ALA A 132 -21.12 9.98 3.00
CA ALA A 132 -22.46 10.08 2.43
C ALA A 132 -23.22 8.74 2.46
N ARG A 133 -22.53 7.61 2.26
CA ARG A 133 -23.16 6.30 2.11
C ARG A 133 -23.22 5.48 3.41
N CYS A 134 -22.21 5.62 4.27
CA CYS A 134 -22.09 4.89 5.54
C CYS A 134 -21.75 5.87 6.68
N PRO A 135 -22.65 6.77 7.07
CA PRO A 135 -22.35 7.88 8.00
C PRO A 135 -21.96 7.39 9.41
N THR A 136 -22.43 6.23 9.81
CA THR A 136 -22.15 5.61 11.13
C THR A 136 -20.88 4.77 11.16
N ALA A 137 -20.29 4.47 10.01
CA ALA A 137 -19.11 3.62 9.92
C ALA A 137 -17.86 4.31 10.49
N VAL A 138 -17.11 3.58 11.30
CA VAL A 138 -15.82 4.02 11.82
C VAL A 138 -14.79 4.00 10.70
N ARG A 139 -14.12 5.12 10.52
CA ARG A 139 -13.08 5.25 9.51
C ARG A 139 -11.73 4.82 10.04
N CYS A 140 -11.11 3.92 9.34
CA CYS A 140 -9.80 3.37 9.63
C CYS A 140 -8.80 3.81 8.55
N ALA A 141 -7.67 4.38 8.94
CA ALA A 141 -6.58 4.63 8.01
C ALA A 141 -5.85 3.33 7.73
N ASP A 142 -5.57 3.03 6.46
CA ASP A 142 -4.76 1.85 6.15
C ASP A 142 -3.32 2.04 6.65
N PRO A 143 -2.81 1.16 7.55
CA PRO A 143 -1.47 1.23 8.10
C PRO A 143 -0.37 1.30 7.06
N PHE A 144 -0.51 0.56 5.94
CA PHE A 144 0.46 0.57 4.87
C PHE A 144 0.61 1.95 4.23
N HIS A 145 -0.50 2.60 3.92
CA HIS A 145 -0.48 3.95 3.35
C HIS A 145 0.10 4.97 4.33
N VAL A 146 -0.17 4.85 5.63
CA VAL A 146 0.40 5.73 6.65
C VAL A 146 1.92 5.56 6.73
N VAL A 147 2.43 4.33 6.75
CA VAL A 147 3.88 4.04 6.75
C VAL A 147 4.52 4.48 5.42
N ARG A 148 3.81 4.34 4.29
CA ARG A 148 4.25 4.83 2.99
C ARG A 148 4.47 6.35 3.00
N TRP A 149 3.58 7.13 3.64
CA TRP A 149 3.81 8.59 3.77
C TRP A 149 5.12 8.90 4.49
N ALA A 150 5.47 8.14 5.53
CA ALA A 150 6.76 8.30 6.22
C ALA A 150 7.95 7.88 5.34
N THR A 151 7.78 6.85 4.52
CA THR A 151 8.79 6.40 3.57
C THR A 151 9.02 7.45 2.46
N ASP A 152 7.96 8.08 1.97
CA ASP A 152 8.05 9.17 0.97
C ASP A 152 8.71 10.42 1.56
N ALA A 153 8.40 10.77 2.82
CA ALA A 153 9.07 11.85 3.54
C ALA A 153 10.56 11.55 3.73
N LEU A 154 10.93 10.34 4.12
CA LEU A 154 12.32 9.89 4.24
C LEU A 154 13.05 9.94 2.89
N ASP A 155 12.40 9.54 1.79
CA ASP A 155 13.03 9.61 0.46
C ASP A 155 13.25 11.05 0.01
N THR A 156 12.39 11.97 0.41
CA THR A 156 12.60 13.40 0.19
C THR A 156 13.87 13.88 0.90
N VAL A 157 14.02 13.57 2.19
CA VAL A 157 15.23 13.91 2.95
C VAL A 157 16.48 13.28 2.32
N ARG A 158 16.42 12.00 1.92
CA ARG A 158 17.54 11.33 1.24
C ARG A 158 17.93 12.03 -0.08
N ARG A 159 16.94 12.44 -0.89
CA ARG A 159 17.19 13.18 -2.15
C ARG A 159 17.83 14.53 -1.90
N ASP A 160 17.38 15.23 -0.87
CA ASP A 160 17.94 16.53 -0.51
C ASP A 160 19.37 16.40 0.00
N ALA A 161 19.66 15.43 0.87
CA ALA A 161 21.00 15.09 1.33
C ALA A 161 21.91 14.73 0.14
N TRP A 162 21.44 13.90 -0.80
CA TRP A 162 22.17 13.56 -2.01
C TRP A 162 22.43 14.77 -2.91
N ASN A 163 21.45 15.64 -3.12
CA ASN A 163 21.58 16.86 -3.91
C ASN A 163 22.59 17.84 -3.29
N THR A 164 22.55 17.98 -1.97
CA THR A 164 23.50 18.82 -1.20
C THR A 164 24.93 18.26 -1.33
N ALA A 165 25.12 16.95 -1.12
CA ALA A 165 26.42 16.31 -1.26
C ALA A 165 26.99 16.42 -2.69
N ARG A 166 26.12 16.40 -3.71
CA ARG A 166 26.53 16.57 -5.12
C ARG A 166 26.94 18.01 -5.46
N ARG A 167 26.30 19.01 -4.82
CA ARG A 167 26.57 20.43 -5.06
C ARG A 167 27.70 20.99 -4.21
N ALA A 168 28.14 20.27 -3.18
CA ALA A 168 29.25 20.69 -2.35
C ALA A 168 30.52 20.94 -3.19
N PRO A 169 31.38 21.92 -2.83
CA PRO A 169 32.63 22.17 -3.51
C PRO A 169 33.44 20.87 -3.57
N GLY A 170 33.71 20.36 -4.79
CA GLY A 170 34.27 19.03 -5.04
C GLY A 170 33.26 17.92 -5.39
N GLY A 171 31.93 18.17 -5.37
CA GLY A 171 30.87 17.20 -5.70
C GLY A 171 30.41 17.22 -7.17
N SER A 172 30.74 18.23 -7.97
CA SER A 172 30.34 18.29 -9.38
C SER A 172 31.27 17.45 -10.25
N VAL A 173 30.70 16.51 -11.00
CA VAL A 173 31.36 15.80 -12.09
C VAL A 173 31.48 16.76 -13.29
N GLY A 174 32.30 17.80 -13.16
CA GLY A 174 32.77 18.59 -14.29
C GLY A 174 33.98 17.89 -14.91
N ARG A 175 34.02 17.80 -16.24
CA ARG A 175 35.20 17.37 -17.00
C ARG A 175 36.32 18.44 -16.88
N GLY A 176 36.95 18.51 -15.70
CA GLY A 176 38.06 19.44 -15.46
C GLY A 176 39.09 18.78 -14.54
N TYR A 177 40.33 18.80 -14.97
CA TYR A 177 41.51 18.27 -14.29
C TYR A 177 41.81 19.08 -12.99
N SER A 178 41.24 18.67 -11.86
CA SER A 178 41.85 18.88 -10.55
C SER A 178 41.28 17.85 -9.55
N HIS A 179 42.02 16.80 -9.33
CA HIS A 179 41.62 15.70 -8.43
C HIS A 179 42.16 15.96 -7.03
N GLY A 180 41.51 16.85 -6.29
CA GLY A 180 41.77 16.99 -4.86
C GLY A 180 41.07 15.89 -4.04
N ARG A 181 41.70 15.45 -2.94
CA ARG A 181 41.16 14.46 -1.98
C ARG A 181 39.72 14.80 -1.54
N HIS A 182 39.36 16.09 -1.40
CA HIS A 182 38.02 16.57 -1.07
C HIS A 182 36.97 16.25 -2.14
N GLN A 183 37.32 16.29 -3.43
CA GLN A 183 36.43 15.95 -4.53
C GLN A 183 36.07 14.46 -4.58
N GLN A 184 37.05 13.59 -4.27
CA GLN A 184 36.83 12.14 -4.16
C GLN A 184 35.92 11.78 -2.97
N ILE A 185 36.07 12.46 -1.83
CA ILE A 185 35.23 12.26 -0.65
C ILE A 185 33.79 12.70 -0.93
N ALA A 186 33.56 13.88 -1.51
CA ALA A 186 32.23 14.40 -1.82
C ALA A 186 31.49 13.53 -2.87
N THR A 187 32.19 13.04 -3.92
CA THR A 187 31.63 12.10 -4.90
C THR A 187 31.35 10.75 -4.29
N GLY A 188 32.18 10.29 -3.37
CA GLY A 188 31.98 9.05 -2.60
C GLY A 188 30.74 9.15 -1.71
N HIS A 189 30.57 10.26 -1.00
CA HIS A 189 29.41 10.52 -0.11
C HIS A 189 28.11 10.57 -0.92
N ALA A 190 28.04 11.36 -2.00
CA ALA A 190 26.87 11.43 -2.87
C ALA A 190 26.50 10.06 -3.47
N ARG A 191 27.50 9.25 -3.91
CA ARG A 191 27.28 7.90 -4.41
C ARG A 191 26.73 6.95 -3.33
N ALA A 192 27.23 7.07 -2.10
CA ALA A 192 26.76 6.29 -0.96
C ALA A 192 25.30 6.62 -0.63
N LEU A 193 24.91 7.91 -0.61
CA LEU A 193 23.53 8.34 -0.39
C LEU A 193 22.58 7.89 -1.51
N LYS A 194 23.00 7.95 -2.78
CA LYS A 194 22.19 7.45 -3.91
C LYS A 194 21.87 5.96 -3.76
N ARG A 195 22.81 5.15 -3.26
CA ARG A 195 22.66 3.69 -3.07
C ARG A 195 22.03 3.31 -1.73
N ALA A 196 21.71 4.29 -0.87
CA ALA A 196 21.15 4.02 0.46
C ALA A 196 19.66 3.67 0.44
N ARG A 197 18.94 3.92 -0.67
CA ARG A 197 17.49 3.78 -0.78
C ARG A 197 16.95 2.49 -0.15
N TRP A 198 17.49 1.34 -0.55
CA TRP A 198 17.00 0.05 -0.08
C TRP A 198 17.31 -0.24 1.40
N ALA A 199 18.39 0.31 1.94
CA ALA A 199 18.68 0.22 3.37
C ALA A 199 17.71 1.07 4.21
N LEU A 200 17.25 2.20 3.69
CA LEU A 200 16.32 3.10 4.35
C LEU A 200 14.86 2.66 4.24
N TRP A 201 14.50 1.99 3.14
CA TRP A 201 13.12 1.61 2.85
C TRP A 201 12.71 0.27 3.48
N LYS A 202 13.63 -0.70 3.55
CA LYS A 202 13.37 -1.99 4.16
C LYS A 202 13.15 -1.86 5.66
N ASN A 203 12.36 -2.77 6.19
CA ASN A 203 12.20 -2.93 7.63
C ASN A 203 13.51 -3.44 8.24
N PRO A 204 13.87 -3.03 9.48
CA PRO A 204 15.11 -3.41 10.13
C PRO A 204 15.36 -4.92 10.16
N GLU A 205 14.32 -5.71 10.41
CA GLU A 205 14.35 -7.18 10.46
C GLU A 205 14.70 -7.85 9.13
N ASN A 206 14.53 -7.14 8.02
CA ASN A 206 14.76 -7.65 6.66
C ASN A 206 16.08 -7.13 6.03
N LEU A 207 16.90 -6.42 6.79
CA LEU A 207 18.14 -5.85 6.29
C LEU A 207 19.23 -6.90 6.17
N THR A 208 19.92 -6.88 5.04
CA THR A 208 21.18 -7.64 4.89
C THR A 208 22.31 -6.97 5.67
N THR A 209 23.37 -7.71 5.98
CA THR A 209 24.58 -7.19 6.65
C THR A 209 25.13 -5.94 5.94
N ALA A 210 25.18 -5.94 4.61
CA ALA A 210 25.63 -4.79 3.83
C ALA A 210 24.70 -3.56 3.98
N GLN A 211 23.38 -3.78 4.13
CA GLN A 211 22.40 -2.71 4.36
C GLN A 211 22.50 -2.17 5.79
N GLN A 212 22.74 -3.03 6.78
CA GLN A 212 23.00 -2.62 8.17
C GLN A 212 24.26 -1.77 8.27
N ALA A 213 25.36 -2.20 7.66
CA ALA A 213 26.60 -1.41 7.59
C ALA A 213 26.37 -0.05 6.91
N LYS A 214 25.48 -0.01 5.89
CA LYS A 214 25.09 1.25 5.24
C LYS A 214 24.33 2.17 6.18
N LEU A 215 23.41 1.66 7.00
CA LEU A 215 22.70 2.47 8.01
C LEU A 215 23.64 3.00 9.09
N THR A 216 24.58 2.19 9.56
CA THR A 216 25.63 2.62 10.50
C THR A 216 26.45 3.75 9.91
N TRP A 217 26.83 3.62 8.62
CA TRP A 217 27.56 4.69 7.91
C TRP A 217 26.71 5.98 7.83
N ILE A 218 25.41 5.87 7.54
CA ILE A 218 24.49 7.03 7.50
C ILE A 218 24.39 7.67 8.88
N ALA A 219 24.28 6.89 9.94
CA ALA A 219 24.19 7.42 11.33
C ALA A 219 25.39 8.32 11.68
N THR A 220 26.58 7.95 11.20
CA THR A 220 27.82 8.70 11.45
C THR A 220 27.97 9.91 10.52
N ASN A 221 27.61 9.76 9.23
CA ASN A 221 27.96 10.74 8.19
C ASN A 221 26.81 11.69 7.82
N ASP A 222 25.56 11.31 8.14
CA ASP A 222 24.36 12.12 7.90
C ASP A 222 23.34 11.95 9.03
N PRO A 223 23.58 12.58 10.19
CA PRO A 223 22.69 12.46 11.35
C PRO A 223 21.26 12.94 11.09
N CYS A 224 21.05 13.86 10.13
CA CYS A 224 19.72 14.33 9.74
C CYS A 224 18.94 13.22 9.04
N LEU A 225 19.54 12.55 8.05
CA LEU A 225 18.95 11.42 7.34
C LEU A 225 18.73 10.23 8.26
N HIS A 226 19.65 9.96 9.19
CA HIS A 226 19.48 8.90 10.18
C HIS A 226 18.28 9.18 11.11
N ARG A 227 18.11 10.43 11.57
CA ARG A 227 16.94 10.84 12.37
C ARG A 227 15.63 10.68 11.59
N ALA A 228 15.64 11.03 10.29
CA ALA A 228 14.49 10.80 9.41
C ALA A 228 14.14 9.30 9.29
N TYR A 229 15.14 8.44 9.20
CA TYR A 229 14.96 6.98 9.22
C TYR A 229 14.34 6.51 10.55
N LEU A 230 14.84 6.99 11.69
CA LEU A 230 14.28 6.64 12.99
C LEU A 230 12.83 7.13 13.14
N LEU A 231 12.48 8.31 12.61
CA LEU A 231 11.11 8.81 12.57
C LEU A 231 10.19 7.90 11.74
N LYS A 232 10.65 7.39 10.57
CA LYS A 232 9.88 6.44 9.77
C LYS A 232 9.65 5.13 10.53
N GLU A 233 10.69 4.57 11.15
CA GLU A 233 10.56 3.33 11.94
C GLU A 233 9.69 3.54 13.18
N GLY A 234 9.81 4.67 13.88
CA GLY A 234 8.98 4.98 15.02
C GLY A 234 7.50 5.01 14.68
N LEU A 235 7.11 5.59 13.50
CA LEU A 235 5.71 5.56 13.06
C LEU A 235 5.25 4.14 12.71
N ARG A 236 6.11 3.34 12.07
CA ARG A 236 5.81 1.94 11.75
C ARG A 236 5.55 1.10 13.01
N LEU A 237 6.35 1.31 14.05
CA LEU A 237 6.22 0.58 15.30
C LEU A 237 4.92 0.87 16.04
N VAL A 238 4.34 2.08 15.91
CA VAL A 238 3.04 2.40 16.50
C VAL A 238 1.96 1.38 16.13
N PHE A 239 1.95 0.89 14.89
CA PHE A 239 0.97 -0.10 14.42
C PHE A 239 1.21 -1.53 14.93
N GLN A 240 2.30 -1.76 15.66
CA GLN A 240 2.64 -3.07 16.24
C GLN A 240 2.34 -3.12 17.76
N LEU A 241 1.92 -2.00 18.33
CA LEU A 241 1.66 -1.88 19.77
C LEU A 241 0.18 -2.19 20.08
N PRO A 242 -0.13 -2.66 21.29
CA PRO A 242 -1.49 -2.65 21.82
C PRO A 242 -2.08 -1.24 21.80
N TYR A 243 -3.41 -1.13 21.69
CA TYR A 243 -4.10 0.14 21.49
C TYR A 243 -3.71 1.23 22.49
N ASP A 244 -3.70 0.93 23.78
CA ASP A 244 -3.39 1.92 24.83
C ASP A 244 -1.95 2.44 24.70
N GLU A 245 -0.99 1.55 24.41
CA GLU A 245 0.39 1.93 24.19
C GLU A 245 0.54 2.71 22.88
N ALA A 246 -0.19 2.33 21.84
CA ALA A 246 -0.18 2.99 20.53
C ALA A 246 -0.66 4.44 20.61
N VAL A 247 -1.65 4.75 21.46
CA VAL A 247 -2.12 6.13 21.71
C VAL A 247 -0.97 6.99 22.19
N HIS A 248 -0.27 6.55 23.24
CA HIS A 248 0.87 7.29 23.82
C HIS A 248 2.05 7.37 22.85
N ALA A 249 2.37 6.28 22.16
CA ALA A 249 3.45 6.22 21.19
C ALA A 249 3.20 7.15 19.99
N LEU A 250 1.96 7.22 19.48
CA LEU A 250 1.59 8.12 18.40
C LEU A 250 1.71 9.59 18.81
N ASP A 251 1.26 9.96 20.01
CA ASP A 251 1.36 11.32 20.53
C ASP A 251 2.83 11.73 20.78
N ALA A 252 3.64 10.82 21.31
CA ALA A 252 5.08 11.01 21.45
C ALA A 252 5.76 11.18 20.09
N TRP A 253 5.38 10.37 19.09
CA TRP A 253 5.88 10.50 17.72
C TRP A 253 5.49 11.83 17.08
N ILE A 254 4.25 12.27 17.21
CA ILE A 254 3.78 13.58 16.73
C ILE A 254 4.61 14.71 17.32
N SER A 255 4.85 14.67 18.62
CA SER A 255 5.67 15.65 19.33
C SER A 255 7.13 15.65 18.86
N TRP A 256 7.70 14.45 18.63
CA TRP A 256 9.07 14.30 18.15
C TRP A 256 9.20 14.80 16.69
N ALA A 257 8.31 14.40 15.79
CA ALA A 257 8.32 14.82 14.38
C ALA A 257 8.18 16.34 14.25
N ARG A 258 7.30 16.97 15.06
CA ARG A 258 7.12 18.43 15.09
C ARG A 258 8.42 19.17 15.44
N ARG A 259 9.20 18.62 16.39
CA ARG A 259 10.47 19.23 16.85
C ARG A 259 11.71 18.76 16.10
N SER A 260 11.56 17.88 15.12
CA SER A 260 12.69 17.27 14.41
C SER A 260 13.51 18.27 13.58
N ARG A 261 12.95 19.41 13.21
CA ARG A 261 13.53 20.37 12.25
C ARG A 261 13.82 19.76 10.88
N ILE A 262 13.05 18.71 10.49
CA ILE A 262 13.10 18.07 9.18
C ILE A 262 11.78 18.39 8.48
N ASP A 263 11.79 19.33 7.54
CA ASP A 263 10.57 19.90 6.93
C ASP A 263 9.61 18.82 6.42
N ALA A 264 10.11 17.80 5.74
CA ALA A 264 9.29 16.69 5.26
C ALA A 264 8.53 15.97 6.39
N PHE A 265 9.14 15.79 7.57
CA PHE A 265 8.51 15.18 8.73
C PHE A 265 7.62 16.13 9.52
N VAL A 266 7.94 17.44 9.53
CA VAL A 266 7.04 18.46 10.09
C VAL A 266 5.74 18.52 9.27
N GLN A 267 5.81 18.43 7.94
CA GLN A 267 4.61 18.37 7.08
C GLN A 267 3.85 17.05 7.30
N LEU A 268 4.55 15.93 7.34
CA LEU A 268 3.96 14.63 7.62
C LEU A 268 3.23 14.63 8.97
N GLN A 269 3.81 15.21 10.01
CA GLN A 269 3.20 15.30 11.34
C GLN A 269 1.83 16.00 11.28
N ARG A 270 1.69 17.07 10.50
CA ARG A 270 0.39 17.75 10.32
C ARG A 270 -0.65 16.81 9.70
N LYS A 271 -0.24 16.03 8.69
CA LYS A 271 -1.08 15.01 8.08
C LYS A 271 -1.48 13.92 9.08
N ILE A 272 -0.53 13.43 9.87
CA ILE A 272 -0.80 12.42 10.91
C ILE A 272 -1.79 12.95 11.96
N VAL A 273 -1.67 14.21 12.39
CA VAL A 273 -2.65 14.83 13.31
C VAL A 273 -4.05 14.87 12.70
N LYS A 274 -4.18 15.27 11.41
CA LYS A 274 -5.47 15.25 10.70
C LYS A 274 -6.11 13.85 10.72
N HIS A 275 -5.31 12.80 10.58
CA HIS A 275 -5.77 11.40 10.50
C HIS A 275 -5.63 10.62 11.81
N ARG A 276 -5.30 11.28 12.95
CA ARG A 276 -5.04 10.61 14.22
C ARG A 276 -6.16 9.67 14.66
N GLY A 277 -7.41 10.12 14.56
CA GLY A 277 -8.57 9.32 14.94
C GLY A 277 -8.69 8.04 14.08
N SER A 278 -8.56 8.15 12.77
CA SER A 278 -8.64 7.00 11.86
C SER A 278 -7.44 6.05 11.98
N ILE A 279 -6.25 6.55 12.32
CA ILE A 279 -5.07 5.72 12.61
C ILE A 279 -5.32 4.89 13.88
N LEU A 280 -5.78 5.51 14.95
CA LEU A 280 -6.08 4.79 16.20
C LEU A 280 -7.24 3.81 16.04
N ALA A 281 -8.27 4.18 15.27
CA ALA A 281 -9.38 3.27 14.96
C ALA A 281 -8.90 2.01 14.19
N SER A 282 -7.94 2.15 13.27
CA SER A 282 -7.40 0.98 12.56
C SER A 282 -6.63 0.04 13.48
N ILE A 283 -5.89 0.57 14.46
CA ILE A 283 -5.17 -0.22 15.47
C ILE A 283 -6.18 -0.94 16.37
N GLN A 284 -7.18 -0.22 16.87
CA GLN A 284 -8.22 -0.78 17.74
C GLN A 284 -9.01 -1.90 17.07
N ALA A 285 -9.36 -1.72 15.79
CA ALA A 285 -10.10 -2.70 15.01
C ALA A 285 -9.22 -3.81 14.40
N SER A 286 -7.89 -3.72 14.55
CA SER A 286 -6.89 -4.62 13.92
C SER A 286 -7.08 -4.75 12.40
N LEU A 287 -7.40 -3.63 11.72
CA LEU A 287 -7.65 -3.61 10.28
C LEU A 287 -6.41 -3.17 9.50
N SER A 288 -6.09 -3.93 8.45
CA SER A 288 -5.05 -3.61 7.48
C SER A 288 -5.41 -4.14 6.11
N ASN A 289 -5.19 -3.34 5.08
CA ASN A 289 -5.36 -3.75 3.68
C ASN A 289 -4.18 -4.59 3.14
N GLY A 290 -3.25 -5.01 3.99
CA GLY A 290 -2.06 -5.78 3.58
C GLY A 290 -2.36 -7.07 2.80
N ARG A 291 -3.58 -7.64 2.91
CA ARG A 291 -4.03 -8.77 2.09
C ARG A 291 -4.26 -8.37 0.64
N ILE A 292 -4.77 -7.16 0.36
CA ILE A 292 -4.97 -6.66 -1.01
C ILE A 292 -3.62 -6.53 -1.72
N GLU A 293 -2.59 -6.08 -1.01
CA GLU A 293 -1.25 -5.95 -1.55
C GLU A 293 -0.60 -7.30 -1.86
N SER A 294 -0.87 -8.33 -1.08
CA SER A 294 -0.37 -9.68 -1.36
C SER A 294 -0.96 -10.27 -2.64
N VAL A 295 -2.16 -9.85 -3.05
CA VAL A 295 -2.79 -10.23 -4.32
C VAL A 295 -2.13 -9.50 -5.50
N ASN A 296 -1.64 -8.27 -5.29
CA ASN A 296 -0.97 -7.46 -6.32
C ASN A 296 0.45 -7.93 -6.65
N THR A 297 1.08 -8.74 -5.80
CA THR A 297 2.47 -9.19 -5.95
C THR A 297 2.60 -10.58 -6.55
N LYS A 298 1.50 -11.24 -6.88
CA LYS A 298 1.45 -12.51 -7.61
C LYS A 298 1.10 -12.27 -9.07
#